data_b1e69684800c84cc2a7c8048bd6a6f68
#
_entry.id   b1e69684800c84cc2a7c8048bd6a6f68
#
_cell.length_a   1.000
_cell.length_b   1.000
_cell.length_c   1.000
_cell.angle_alpha   90.00
_cell.angle_beta   90.00
_cell.angle_gamma   90.00
#
_symmetry.space_group_name_H-M   'P 1'
#
loop_
_entity.id
_entity.type
_entity.pdbx_description
1 polymer ?
#
loop_
_entity_poly.entity_id
_entity_poly.type
_entity_poly.pdbx_seq_one_letter_code
_entity_poly.pdbx_strand_id
1 'polypeptide(L)'
;MDIKKIVVGSVDLLGEGTITLETAAAAVGTSPTRLLQELEVHNAPLMVEARDWSGWLLSDIYDLEHEQDEHGLRGVVIDPVTLDKVGERRSLTQAMAVRFIEEVRPIVTDGVAAAVCQFLLWPSQRRAFVVDLPGRSLSLNDLHVNRRDVERVRATLASQLTTIQIAQASPAPAPNAMQISSIAEPKHADLRLSALMVDFIARHKEQWRPNTLHTNQDRCMAAVELLDDPRLGDIDRPGMLAYTDMLKKLPNDRHKVCARFQLPNANFRDLIALADEHSLPRLTPAALEKMINGIAELFSWAHRQRFIKENPATGLGAEVFASTGTKKSRASDERDPFSADDLSTIFGAVWFQTGTGTRTKNGGFYQYRPHYYWLPLLGLFVGGRLNELSQLYLADIRVSEAGTHYFDFNLDSVDKVDVDDDDESEGKGKGKGGVAPSKPDKNLKNTYSARKIPIHPKLVELGIIKYVEALKLAGHNRLFPELKHDLIKGYGKAAGRWFNERYLGNKLGIERNGRKTFHSLRHNYATALGSGDVPTAIKSQLLGHSRGSSMVEKRYDKGASVEGLVEHLGTLRYDLPQIATFDCEAGIEAIKDAIDLKARH
;
A
#
# COMPACT_ATOMS: atom_id res chain seq x y z
N MET A 1 10.65 49.10 -9.98
CA MET A 1 9.22 48.90 -9.79
C MET A 1 8.96 48.67 -8.30
N ASP A 2 8.23 49.57 -7.70
CA ASP A 2 8.12 49.73 -6.27
C ASP A 2 7.43 48.57 -5.56
N ILE A 3 8.14 47.92 -4.64
CA ILE A 3 7.66 46.81 -3.79
C ILE A 3 6.61 47.23 -2.75
N LYS A 4 6.21 48.52 -2.72
CA LYS A 4 5.27 49.09 -1.74
C LYS A 4 3.79 49.05 -2.15
N LYS A 5 3.40 48.36 -3.23
CA LYS A 5 2.00 48.34 -3.70
C LYS A 5 1.34 46.96 -3.76
N ILE A 6 1.84 45.96 -3.03
CA ILE A 6 1.11 44.71 -2.84
C ILE A 6 0.66 44.61 -1.37
N VAL A 7 -0.10 45.59 -0.92
CA VAL A 7 -1.00 45.44 0.20
C VAL A 7 -2.41 45.50 -0.38
N VAL A 8 -2.76 44.45 -1.10
CA VAL A 8 -4.13 44.12 -1.41
C VAL A 8 -4.67 43.39 -0.19
N GLY A 9 -5.71 43.98 0.42
CA GLY A 9 -6.45 43.58 1.57
C GLY A 9 -6.04 42.26 2.24
N SER A 10 -5.55 42.34 3.46
CA SER A 10 -5.27 41.21 4.30
C SER A 10 -6.55 40.37 4.46
N VAL A 11 -6.73 39.38 3.60
CA VAL A 11 -7.72 38.34 3.86
C VAL A 11 -7.24 37.68 5.15
N ASP A 12 -8.05 37.78 6.20
CA ASP A 12 -7.74 37.15 7.47
C ASP A 12 -7.75 35.64 7.29
N LEU A 13 -6.54 35.06 7.17
CA LEU A 13 -6.35 33.62 7.05
C LEU A 13 -6.36 32.94 8.44
N LEU A 14 -6.34 33.76 9.52
CA LEU A 14 -6.45 33.27 10.88
C LEU A 14 -7.94 33.02 11.17
N GLY A 15 -8.37 31.75 11.07
CA GLY A 15 -9.75 31.37 11.35
C GLY A 15 -10.08 29.96 10.85
N GLU A 16 -11.20 29.45 11.35
CA GLU A 16 -11.79 28.22 10.84
C GLU A 16 -12.64 28.52 9.60
N GLY A 17 -12.63 27.57 8.64
CA GLY A 17 -13.46 27.66 7.44
C GLY A 17 -12.67 27.62 6.14
N THR A 18 -13.40 27.77 5.05
CA THR A 18 -12.88 27.72 3.69
C THR A 18 -12.94 29.07 3.02
N ILE A 19 -12.08 29.31 2.04
CA ILE A 19 -12.10 30.46 1.12
C ILE A 19 -11.98 29.93 -0.32
N THR A 20 -12.43 30.73 -1.29
CA THR A 20 -12.32 30.32 -2.69
C THR A 20 -10.85 30.11 -3.08
N LEU A 21 -10.60 29.17 -4.00
CA LEU A 21 -9.26 28.89 -4.49
C LEU A 21 -8.61 30.15 -5.10
N GLU A 22 -9.40 30.97 -5.79
CA GLU A 22 -8.94 32.21 -6.39
C GLU A 22 -8.53 33.26 -5.34
N THR A 23 -9.36 33.45 -4.30
CA THR A 23 -9.03 34.35 -3.16
C THR A 23 -7.78 33.85 -2.43
N ALA A 24 -7.67 32.56 -2.23
CA ALA A 24 -6.50 31.93 -1.60
C ALA A 24 -5.23 32.16 -2.41
N ALA A 25 -5.29 31.96 -3.73
CA ALA A 25 -4.17 32.19 -4.64
C ALA A 25 -3.70 33.64 -4.62
N ALA A 26 -4.65 34.60 -4.64
CA ALA A 26 -4.35 36.02 -4.52
C ALA A 26 -3.72 36.35 -3.15
N ALA A 27 -4.23 35.82 -2.06
CA ALA A 27 -3.69 36.01 -0.70
C ALA A 27 -2.26 35.50 -0.51
N VAL A 28 -1.89 34.45 -1.25
CA VAL A 28 -0.54 33.86 -1.24
C VAL A 28 0.37 34.52 -2.29
N GLY A 29 -0.18 35.32 -3.20
CA GLY A 29 0.57 35.97 -4.29
C GLY A 29 0.96 35.04 -5.42
N THR A 30 0.12 34.04 -5.72
CA THR A 30 0.36 33.04 -6.74
C THR A 30 -0.83 32.87 -7.68
N SER A 31 -0.72 32.03 -8.71
CA SER A 31 -1.87 31.67 -9.55
C SER A 31 -2.67 30.52 -8.93
N PRO A 32 -3.98 30.38 -9.26
CA PRO A 32 -4.77 29.23 -8.82
C PRO A 32 -4.16 27.88 -9.22
N THR A 33 -3.59 27.80 -10.42
CA THR A 33 -2.88 26.60 -10.92
C THR A 33 -1.68 26.25 -10.04
N ARG A 34 -0.86 27.23 -9.68
CA ARG A 34 0.30 27.01 -8.81
C ARG A 34 -0.14 26.67 -7.40
N LEU A 35 -1.16 27.34 -6.87
CA LEU A 35 -1.71 27.00 -5.57
C LEU A 35 -2.24 25.56 -5.54
N LEU A 36 -2.95 25.11 -6.58
CA LEU A 36 -3.43 23.74 -6.68
C LEU A 36 -2.29 22.72 -6.64
N GLN A 37 -1.19 22.99 -7.36
CA GLN A 37 0.01 22.13 -7.32
C GLN A 37 0.61 22.03 -5.92
N GLU A 38 0.71 23.17 -5.21
CA GLU A 38 1.23 23.20 -3.84
C GLU A 38 0.29 22.49 -2.85
N LEU A 39 -1.02 22.65 -3.00
CA LEU A 39 -2.02 21.93 -2.20
C LEU A 39 -1.91 20.42 -2.40
N GLU A 40 -1.67 19.97 -3.62
CA GLU A 40 -1.43 18.55 -3.92
C GLU A 40 -0.14 18.03 -3.28
N VAL A 41 0.94 18.80 -3.36
CA VAL A 41 2.22 18.48 -2.69
C VAL A 41 2.01 18.31 -1.17
N HIS A 42 1.19 19.18 -0.57
CA HIS A 42 0.86 19.15 0.84
C HIS A 42 -0.27 18.18 1.20
N ASN A 43 -0.81 17.45 0.22
CA ASN A 43 -1.95 16.53 0.39
C ASN A 43 -3.19 17.21 1.01
N ALA A 44 -3.35 18.49 0.71
CA ALA A 44 -4.44 19.30 1.21
C ALA A 44 -5.67 19.13 0.31
N PRO A 45 -6.87 18.89 0.87
CA PRO A 45 -8.07 18.66 0.08
C PRO A 45 -8.55 19.93 -0.59
N LEU A 46 -8.97 19.81 -1.86
CA LEU A 46 -9.78 20.81 -2.52
C LEU A 46 -11.25 20.63 -2.07
N MET A 47 -11.90 21.70 -1.66
CA MET A 47 -13.24 21.68 -1.07
C MET A 47 -14.27 22.28 -2.03
N VAL A 48 -15.53 21.91 -1.86
CA VAL A 48 -16.69 22.58 -2.45
C VAL A 48 -17.73 22.87 -1.39
N GLU A 49 -18.42 24.00 -1.51
CA GLU A 49 -19.57 24.33 -0.69
C GLU A 49 -20.78 23.53 -1.19
N ALA A 50 -20.99 22.37 -0.59
CA ALA A 50 -22.01 21.41 -1.03
C ALA A 50 -23.33 21.52 -0.25
N ARG A 51 -23.62 22.70 0.35
CA ARG A 51 -24.87 22.93 1.07
C ARG A 51 -26.07 22.71 0.15
N ASP A 52 -27.05 21.96 0.64
CA ASP A 52 -28.28 21.59 -0.06
C ASP A 52 -28.10 20.69 -1.28
N TRP A 53 -26.90 20.11 -1.47
CA TRP A 53 -26.73 19.07 -2.48
C TRP A 53 -27.38 17.78 -2.00
N SER A 54 -28.16 17.14 -2.86
CA SER A 54 -28.78 15.85 -2.60
C SER A 54 -28.02 14.71 -3.29
N GLY A 55 -28.07 13.55 -2.67
CA GLY A 55 -27.38 12.36 -3.13
C GLY A 55 -27.35 11.27 -2.06
N TRP A 56 -26.42 10.32 -2.20
CA TRP A 56 -26.28 9.18 -1.30
C TRP A 56 -25.01 9.28 -0.46
N LEU A 57 -25.16 9.27 0.85
CA LEU A 57 -24.05 9.15 1.79
C LEU A 57 -23.78 7.67 2.03
N LEU A 58 -22.61 7.23 1.61
CA LEU A 58 -22.16 5.84 1.78
C LEU A 58 -21.57 5.67 3.17
N SER A 59 -21.96 4.58 3.83
CA SER A 59 -21.49 4.25 5.20
C SER A 59 -20.00 3.87 5.22
N ASP A 60 -19.53 3.24 4.16
CA ASP A 60 -18.12 2.95 3.92
C ASP A 60 -17.83 3.02 2.42
N ILE A 61 -16.86 3.82 2.04
CA ILE A 61 -16.38 3.92 0.66
C ILE A 61 -15.89 2.55 0.12
N TYR A 62 -15.48 1.65 1.02
CA TYR A 62 -15.07 0.30 0.68
C TYR A 62 -16.22 -0.59 0.21
N ASP A 63 -17.47 -0.25 0.52
CA ASP A 63 -18.62 -1.01 0.03
C ASP A 63 -18.83 -0.80 -1.46
N LEU A 64 -18.44 0.35 -2.01
CA LEU A 64 -18.38 0.62 -3.45
C LEU A 64 -17.08 0.11 -4.09
N GLU A 65 -15.94 0.15 -3.39
CA GLU A 65 -14.66 -0.34 -3.92
C GLU A 65 -14.65 -1.86 -4.17
N HIS A 66 -15.61 -2.61 -3.64
CA HIS A 66 -15.77 -4.04 -3.90
C HIS A 66 -16.50 -4.36 -5.21
N GLU A 67 -17.09 -3.35 -5.84
CA GLU A 67 -17.88 -3.49 -7.07
C GLU A 67 -17.28 -2.76 -8.29
N GLN A 68 -16.01 -2.29 -8.21
CA GLN A 68 -15.41 -1.40 -9.22
C GLN A 68 -14.43 -2.08 -10.17
N ASP A 69 -14.36 -1.54 -11.40
CA ASP A 69 -13.38 -1.87 -12.43
C ASP A 69 -12.00 -1.22 -12.18
N GLU A 70 -11.04 -1.44 -13.11
CA GLU A 70 -9.64 -0.99 -13.00
C GLU A 70 -9.45 0.54 -12.86
N HIS A 71 -10.50 1.33 -13.07
CA HIS A 71 -10.46 2.80 -13.09
C HIS A 71 -11.03 3.44 -11.82
N GLY A 72 -11.42 2.65 -10.83
CA GLY A 72 -12.01 3.11 -9.59
C GLY A 72 -13.44 3.64 -9.79
N LEU A 73 -13.89 4.59 -8.93
CA LEU A 73 -15.23 5.21 -9.03
C LEU A 73 -15.42 6.07 -10.30
N ARG A 74 -14.40 6.23 -11.15
CA ARG A 74 -14.52 6.91 -12.43
C ARG A 74 -15.26 6.05 -13.45
N GLY A 75 -16.33 6.56 -14.00
CA GLY A 75 -17.10 5.89 -15.06
C GLY A 75 -18.08 4.83 -14.58
N VAL A 76 -18.19 4.59 -13.30
CA VAL A 76 -19.26 3.76 -12.75
C VAL A 76 -20.56 4.56 -12.81
N VAL A 77 -21.45 4.17 -13.73
CA VAL A 77 -22.85 4.59 -13.67
C VAL A 77 -23.47 3.85 -12.47
N ILE A 78 -23.45 4.47 -11.31
CA ILE A 78 -24.04 3.89 -10.12
C ILE A 78 -25.55 4.07 -10.23
N ASP A 79 -26.24 2.96 -10.44
CA ASP A 79 -27.70 2.91 -10.47
C ASP A 79 -28.27 3.33 -9.11
N PRO A 80 -29.30 4.21 -9.06
CA PRO A 80 -29.98 4.61 -7.82
C PRO A 80 -30.41 3.43 -6.94
N VAL A 81 -30.83 2.31 -7.53
CA VAL A 81 -31.25 1.11 -6.80
C VAL A 81 -30.09 0.46 -6.03
N THR A 82 -28.88 0.55 -6.58
CA THR A 82 -27.68 0.05 -5.90
C THR A 82 -27.24 1.01 -4.80
N LEU A 83 -27.32 2.31 -5.02
CA LEU A 83 -27.02 3.33 -4.03
C LEU A 83 -27.94 3.25 -2.81
N ASP A 84 -29.22 3.00 -3.01
CA ASP A 84 -30.20 2.80 -1.92
C ASP A 84 -29.89 1.58 -1.05
N LYS A 85 -29.10 0.61 -1.56
CA LYS A 85 -28.68 -0.58 -0.77
C LYS A 85 -27.41 -0.35 0.04
N VAL A 86 -26.52 0.54 -0.42
CA VAL A 86 -25.19 0.74 0.20
C VAL A 86 -25.03 2.10 0.87
N GLY A 87 -25.96 3.01 0.68
CA GLY A 87 -25.94 4.37 1.22
C GLY A 87 -27.29 4.84 1.71
N GLU A 88 -27.29 5.99 2.37
CA GLU A 88 -28.47 6.68 2.85
C GLU A 88 -28.66 7.97 2.06
N ARG A 89 -29.84 8.17 1.48
CA ARG A 89 -30.15 9.40 0.74
C ARG A 89 -30.23 10.59 1.70
N ARG A 90 -29.44 11.62 1.43
CA ARG A 90 -29.36 12.82 2.26
C ARG A 90 -29.17 14.08 1.44
N SER A 91 -29.46 15.22 2.10
CA SER A 91 -28.95 16.52 1.66
C SER A 91 -27.78 16.92 2.55
N LEU A 92 -26.74 17.53 1.96
CA LEU A 92 -25.57 18.00 2.67
C LEU A 92 -25.81 19.36 3.32
N THR A 93 -25.18 19.59 4.46
CA THR A 93 -25.28 20.84 5.22
C THR A 93 -23.96 21.58 5.33
N GLN A 94 -22.88 21.04 4.77
CA GLN A 94 -21.52 21.57 4.94
C GLN A 94 -20.66 21.41 3.69
N ALA A 95 -19.50 22.05 3.69
CA ALA A 95 -18.47 21.87 2.67
C ALA A 95 -17.89 20.47 2.71
N MET A 96 -17.59 19.92 1.51
CA MET A 96 -17.05 18.58 1.29
C MET A 96 -15.78 18.65 0.46
N ALA A 97 -14.90 17.68 0.61
CA ALA A 97 -13.71 17.55 -0.21
C ALA A 97 -14.02 16.92 -1.57
N VAL A 98 -13.42 17.43 -2.64
CA VAL A 98 -13.46 16.78 -3.96
C VAL A 98 -12.63 15.51 -3.89
N ARG A 99 -13.22 14.38 -4.25
CA ARG A 99 -12.50 13.09 -4.24
C ARG A 99 -11.48 12.97 -5.35
N PHE A 100 -11.85 13.35 -6.54
CA PHE A 100 -11.00 13.27 -7.72
C PHE A 100 -10.66 14.68 -8.20
N ILE A 101 -9.51 15.20 -7.78
CA ILE A 101 -9.02 16.51 -8.22
C ILE A 101 -8.93 16.57 -9.74
N GLU A 102 -8.63 15.45 -10.40
CA GLU A 102 -8.59 15.37 -11.85
C GLU A 102 -9.92 15.67 -12.54
N GLU A 103 -11.07 15.46 -11.88
CA GLU A 103 -12.38 15.82 -12.44
C GLU A 103 -12.54 17.33 -12.57
N VAL A 104 -11.99 18.10 -11.64
CA VAL A 104 -12.09 19.56 -11.58
C VAL A 104 -10.79 20.27 -11.97
N ARG A 105 -9.69 19.55 -12.14
CA ARG A 105 -8.39 20.11 -12.56
C ARG A 105 -8.49 20.95 -13.85
N PRO A 106 -9.24 20.54 -14.90
CA PRO A 106 -9.34 21.34 -16.13
C PRO A 106 -9.88 22.75 -15.91
N ILE A 107 -10.73 22.97 -14.88
CA ILE A 107 -11.22 24.32 -14.54
C ILE A 107 -10.03 25.23 -14.17
N VAL A 108 -9.05 24.70 -13.42
CA VAL A 108 -7.96 25.47 -12.86
C VAL A 108 -6.75 25.56 -13.80
N THR A 109 -6.44 24.46 -14.50
CA THR A 109 -5.21 24.35 -15.34
C THR A 109 -5.46 24.74 -16.78
N ASP A 110 -6.59 24.34 -17.33
CA ASP A 110 -6.88 24.43 -18.77
C ASP A 110 -7.86 25.55 -19.10
N GLY A 111 -8.35 26.29 -18.07
CA GLY A 111 -9.29 27.40 -18.21
C GLY A 111 -10.69 26.95 -18.67
N VAL A 112 -11.06 25.69 -18.43
CA VAL A 112 -12.41 25.18 -18.70
C VAL A 112 -13.42 25.91 -17.84
N ALA A 113 -14.52 26.36 -18.41
CA ALA A 113 -15.52 27.17 -17.70
C ALA A 113 -16.22 26.39 -16.55
N ALA A 114 -16.42 25.09 -16.73
CA ALA A 114 -17.03 24.21 -15.74
C ALA A 114 -16.61 22.75 -15.96
N ALA A 115 -16.67 21.95 -14.88
CA ALA A 115 -16.50 20.51 -14.93
C ALA A 115 -17.56 19.82 -14.05
N VAL A 116 -17.86 18.55 -14.32
CA VAL A 116 -18.86 17.80 -13.57
C VAL A 116 -18.18 17.07 -12.39
N CYS A 117 -18.72 17.25 -11.19
CA CYS A 117 -18.32 16.56 -9.99
C CYS A 117 -19.43 15.58 -9.57
N GLN A 118 -19.09 14.29 -9.46
CA GLN A 118 -20.01 13.24 -9.06
C GLN A 118 -19.75 12.73 -7.64
N PHE A 119 -18.53 12.89 -7.13
CA PHE A 119 -18.11 12.31 -5.86
C PHE A 119 -17.48 13.34 -4.96
N LEU A 120 -17.96 13.38 -3.72
CA LEU A 120 -17.39 14.17 -2.65
C LEU A 120 -16.95 13.26 -1.50
N LEU A 121 -15.93 13.70 -0.76
CA LEU A 121 -15.47 13.04 0.44
C LEU A 121 -15.93 13.81 1.67
N TRP A 122 -16.44 13.08 2.65
CA TRP A 122 -16.54 13.62 4.00
C TRP A 122 -15.14 13.94 4.54
N PRO A 123 -14.97 14.96 5.40
CA PRO A 123 -13.66 15.30 5.96
C PRO A 123 -12.91 14.12 6.60
N SER A 124 -13.61 13.05 7.01
CA SER A 124 -13.03 11.80 7.52
C SER A 124 -12.46 10.85 6.45
N GLN A 125 -12.59 11.16 5.17
CA GLN A 125 -12.16 10.37 4.01
C GLN A 125 -12.69 8.91 3.93
N ARG A 126 -13.57 8.49 4.83
CA ARG A 126 -14.16 7.14 4.84
C ARG A 126 -15.59 7.09 4.34
N ARG A 127 -16.25 8.25 4.33
CA ARG A 127 -17.58 8.37 3.78
C ARG A 127 -17.49 9.14 2.46
N ALA A 128 -18.01 8.55 1.42
CA ALA A 128 -18.20 9.23 0.15
C ALA A 128 -19.66 9.67 0.05
N PHE A 129 -19.86 10.80 -0.60
CA PHE A 129 -21.15 11.27 -1.00
C PHE A 129 -21.22 11.22 -2.51
N VAL A 130 -22.15 10.42 -3.03
CA VAL A 130 -22.43 10.34 -4.46
C VAL A 130 -23.52 11.36 -4.75
N VAL A 131 -23.19 12.34 -5.56
CA VAL A 131 -24.14 13.41 -5.96
C VAL A 131 -25.19 12.81 -6.90
N ASP A 132 -26.42 13.28 -6.82
CA ASP A 132 -27.50 12.88 -7.74
C ASP A 132 -27.03 13.03 -9.20
N LEU A 133 -27.30 11.99 -10.03
CA LEU A 133 -26.91 11.98 -11.43
C LEU A 133 -27.65 13.05 -12.24
N PRO A 134 -26.99 13.71 -13.18
CA PRO A 134 -25.67 13.40 -13.77
C PRO A 134 -24.47 14.01 -13.03
N GLY A 135 -24.59 14.40 -11.78
CA GLY A 135 -23.60 15.13 -11.01
C GLY A 135 -23.82 16.64 -11.01
N ARG A 136 -22.94 17.39 -10.36
CA ARG A 136 -23.00 18.85 -10.28
C ARG A 136 -21.90 19.48 -11.10
N SER A 137 -22.29 20.46 -11.92
CA SER A 137 -21.34 21.31 -12.65
C SER A 137 -20.68 22.28 -11.68
N LEU A 138 -19.35 22.33 -11.67
CA LEU A 138 -18.52 23.21 -10.86
C LEU A 138 -17.74 24.18 -11.73
N SER A 139 -17.66 25.42 -11.28
CA SER A 139 -16.79 26.47 -11.82
C SER A 139 -15.65 26.79 -10.85
N LEU A 140 -14.70 27.64 -11.26
CA LEU A 140 -13.58 28.04 -10.41
C LEU A 140 -14.04 28.67 -9.09
N ASN A 141 -15.15 29.40 -9.09
CA ASN A 141 -15.70 30.05 -7.90
C ASN A 141 -16.28 29.08 -6.87
N ASP A 142 -16.62 27.86 -7.30
CA ASP A 142 -17.16 26.84 -6.40
C ASP A 142 -16.03 26.06 -5.70
N LEU A 143 -14.78 26.23 -6.14
CA LEU A 143 -13.62 25.55 -5.57
C LEU A 143 -13.07 26.34 -4.39
N HIS A 144 -13.02 25.70 -3.23
CA HIS A 144 -12.59 26.27 -1.97
C HIS A 144 -11.40 25.52 -1.38
N VAL A 145 -10.64 26.18 -0.55
CA VAL A 145 -9.54 25.62 0.22
C VAL A 145 -9.68 25.97 1.69
N ASN A 146 -9.21 25.08 2.56
CA ASN A 146 -9.18 25.37 3.98
C ASN A 146 -8.14 26.45 4.28
N ARG A 147 -8.49 27.45 5.07
CA ARG A 147 -7.60 28.57 5.46
C ARG A 147 -6.29 28.08 6.06
N ARG A 148 -6.32 27.04 6.90
CA ARG A 148 -5.12 26.45 7.51
C ARG A 148 -4.17 25.84 6.47
N ASP A 149 -4.70 25.25 5.40
CA ASP A 149 -3.87 24.68 4.33
C ASP A 149 -3.24 25.78 3.48
N VAL A 150 -3.95 26.89 3.25
CA VAL A 150 -3.41 28.08 2.57
C VAL A 150 -2.25 28.69 3.36
N GLU A 151 -2.35 28.75 4.69
CA GLU A 151 -1.24 29.24 5.53
C GLU A 151 -0.01 28.34 5.44
N ARG A 152 -0.18 27.03 5.40
CA ARG A 152 0.95 26.09 5.17
C ARG A 152 1.65 26.37 3.84
N VAL A 153 0.88 26.48 2.76
CA VAL A 153 1.42 26.78 1.43
C VAL A 153 2.11 28.13 1.42
N ARG A 154 1.52 29.15 2.06
CA ARG A 154 2.12 30.48 2.18
C ARG A 154 3.47 30.44 2.87
N ALA A 155 3.59 29.71 3.98
CA ALA A 155 4.85 29.53 4.70
C ALA A 155 5.91 28.88 3.80
N THR A 156 5.53 27.85 3.03
CA THR A 156 6.43 27.15 2.10
C THR A 156 6.90 28.07 0.97
N LEU A 157 5.99 28.81 0.33
CA LEU A 157 6.33 29.74 -0.75
C LEU A 157 7.18 30.92 -0.26
N ALA A 158 6.89 31.46 0.94
CA ALA A 158 7.69 32.51 1.55
C ALA A 158 9.13 32.04 1.82
N SER A 159 9.32 30.80 2.29
CA SER A 159 10.66 30.22 2.50
C SER A 159 11.43 30.05 1.19
N GLN A 160 10.76 29.67 0.11
CA GLN A 160 11.36 29.55 -1.23
C GLN A 160 11.82 30.92 -1.78
N LEU A 161 11.03 31.97 -1.59
CA LEU A 161 11.36 33.34 -2.02
C LEU A 161 12.57 33.91 -1.24
N THR A 162 12.63 33.67 0.06
CA THR A 162 13.78 34.07 0.89
C THR A 162 15.06 33.37 0.44
N THR A 163 14.99 32.12 0.06
CA THR A 163 16.14 31.35 -0.46
C THR A 163 16.64 31.91 -1.80
N ILE A 164 15.75 32.34 -2.68
CA ILE A 164 16.11 32.95 -3.97
C ILE A 164 16.75 34.34 -3.80
N GLN A 165 16.26 35.16 -2.85
CA GLN A 165 16.83 36.49 -2.55
C GLN A 165 18.22 36.41 -1.91
N ILE A 166 18.46 35.41 -1.05
CA ILE A 166 19.80 35.18 -0.46
C ILE A 166 20.80 34.72 -1.52
N ALA A 167 20.38 33.96 -2.53
CA ALA A 167 21.24 33.51 -3.62
C ALA A 167 21.66 34.64 -4.58
N GLN A 168 20.94 35.77 -4.60
CA GLN A 168 21.22 36.92 -5.47
C GLN A 168 22.06 38.05 -4.82
N ALA A 169 22.34 37.97 -3.51
CA ALA A 169 23.02 38.99 -2.73
C ALA A 169 24.40 38.51 -2.21
N SER A 170 25.31 38.10 -3.07
CA SER A 170 26.73 37.86 -2.68
C SER A 170 27.63 38.90 -3.25
N PRO A 171 28.32 39.73 -2.45
CA PRO A 171 29.44 40.57 -2.92
C PRO A 171 30.76 39.77 -2.98
N ALA A 172 31.62 40.15 -3.91
CA ALA A 172 32.91 39.55 -4.21
C ALA A 172 33.95 39.70 -3.07
N PRO A 173 34.97 38.83 -3.00
CA PRO A 173 35.84 38.70 -1.83
C PRO A 173 37.03 39.65 -1.84
N ALA A 174 37.38 40.15 -0.65
CA ALA A 174 38.67 40.83 -0.35
C ALA A 174 39.63 39.81 0.34
N PRO A 175 40.98 39.98 0.19
CA PRO A 175 41.92 38.89 0.48
C PRO A 175 42.52 38.90 1.90
N ASN A 176 42.83 37.68 2.35
CA ASN A 176 43.80 37.25 3.34
C ASN A 176 43.75 37.75 4.79
N ALA A 177 43.36 36.85 5.66
CA ALA A 177 44.05 36.64 6.92
C ALA A 177 44.06 35.13 7.26
N MET A 178 45.24 34.58 7.43
CA MET A 178 45.54 33.24 7.88
C MET A 178 44.97 33.04 9.28
N GLN A 179 44.00 32.17 9.46
CA GLN A 179 43.55 31.68 10.77
C GLN A 179 43.39 30.17 10.75
N ILE A 180 43.96 29.62 11.79
CA ILE A 180 43.98 28.27 12.31
C ILE A 180 42.69 27.48 12.02
N SER A 181 42.84 26.27 11.46
CA SER A 181 41.81 25.31 11.12
C SER A 181 40.79 25.07 12.24
N SER A 182 39.67 25.75 12.21
CA SER A 182 38.43 25.32 12.81
C SER A 182 37.77 24.29 11.87
N ILE A 183 37.38 23.19 12.41
CA ILE A 183 36.61 22.14 11.71
C ILE A 183 35.42 22.82 11.03
N ALA A 184 35.43 22.85 9.70
CA ALA A 184 34.37 23.51 8.91
C ALA A 184 32.99 23.00 9.33
N GLU A 185 32.10 23.91 9.69
CA GLU A 185 30.70 23.62 9.92
C GLU A 185 30.08 22.99 8.66
N PRO A 186 29.17 22.02 8.80
CA PRO A 186 28.54 21.41 7.64
C PRO A 186 27.78 22.48 6.86
N LYS A 187 28.00 22.56 5.54
CA LYS A 187 27.39 23.53 4.62
C LYS A 187 25.85 23.54 4.64
N HIS A 188 25.22 22.67 5.41
CA HIS A 188 23.78 22.42 5.45
C HIS A 188 23.19 22.47 6.87
N ALA A 189 23.89 23.07 7.84
CA ALA A 189 23.41 23.18 9.22
C ALA A 189 22.04 23.89 9.31
N ASP A 190 21.77 24.85 8.43
CA ASP A 190 20.53 25.60 8.35
C ASP A 190 19.39 24.90 7.61
N LEU A 191 19.66 23.75 6.96
CA LEU A 191 18.64 22.99 6.25
C LEU A 191 17.63 22.40 7.25
N ARG A 192 16.34 22.55 6.95
CA ARG A 192 15.25 21.98 7.75
C ARG A 192 15.16 20.46 7.55
N LEU A 193 14.70 19.75 8.59
CA LEU A 193 14.46 18.30 8.54
C LEU A 193 13.46 17.93 7.45
N SER A 194 12.41 18.74 7.26
CA SER A 194 11.42 18.56 6.19
C SER A 194 12.05 18.62 4.78
N ALA A 195 12.97 19.55 4.56
CA ALA A 195 13.67 19.66 3.27
C ALA A 195 14.59 18.45 3.02
N LEU A 196 15.29 17.99 4.06
CA LEU A 196 16.10 16.76 4.00
C LEU A 196 15.22 15.53 3.68
N MET A 197 14.04 15.44 4.30
CA MET A 197 13.06 14.37 4.05
C MET A 197 12.63 14.36 2.57
N VAL A 198 12.31 15.52 2.00
CA VAL A 198 11.89 15.63 0.59
C VAL A 198 12.98 15.12 -0.34
N ASP A 199 14.23 15.52 -0.14
CA ASP A 199 15.37 15.06 -0.97
C ASP A 199 15.60 13.54 -0.80
N PHE A 200 15.56 13.03 0.43
CA PHE A 200 15.69 11.61 0.72
C PHE A 200 14.61 10.77 0.00
N ILE A 201 13.36 11.17 0.11
CA ILE A 201 12.23 10.50 -0.54
C ILE A 201 12.36 10.57 -2.07
N ALA A 202 12.69 11.75 -2.62
CA ALA A 202 12.83 11.93 -4.06
C ALA A 202 13.90 11.02 -4.68
N ARG A 203 15.01 10.81 -3.97
CA ARG A 203 16.11 9.94 -4.44
C ARG A 203 15.83 8.45 -4.34
N HIS A 204 14.91 8.05 -3.45
CA HIS A 204 14.62 6.63 -3.21
C HIS A 204 13.27 6.18 -3.78
N LYS A 205 12.36 7.10 -4.16
CA LYS A 205 10.99 6.78 -4.59
C LYS A 205 10.90 5.76 -5.72
N GLU A 206 11.84 5.78 -6.66
CA GLU A 206 11.84 4.83 -7.79
C GLU A 206 12.36 3.44 -7.41
N GLN A 207 13.19 3.36 -6.37
CA GLN A 207 13.76 2.11 -5.86
C GLN A 207 12.84 1.42 -4.84
N TRP A 208 12.02 2.21 -4.15
CA TRP A 208 11.13 1.70 -3.13
C TRP A 208 9.80 1.24 -3.72
N ARG A 209 9.28 0.17 -3.15
CA ARG A 209 7.92 -0.25 -3.42
C ARG A 209 6.94 0.77 -2.85
N PRO A 210 5.72 0.91 -3.43
CA PRO A 210 4.73 1.88 -2.96
C PRO A 210 4.48 1.84 -1.45
N ASN A 211 4.35 0.63 -0.88
CA ASN A 211 4.15 0.47 0.57
C ASN A 211 5.38 0.88 1.41
N THR A 212 6.59 0.64 0.92
CA THR A 212 7.84 1.06 1.59
C THR A 212 7.97 2.58 1.53
N LEU A 213 7.68 3.17 0.38
CA LEU A 213 7.67 4.61 0.20
C LEU A 213 6.71 5.28 1.19
N HIS A 214 5.45 4.84 1.23
CA HIS A 214 4.44 5.37 2.15
C HIS A 214 4.88 5.23 3.62
N THR A 215 5.39 4.05 4.00
CA THR A 215 5.85 3.82 5.38
C THR A 215 7.02 4.74 5.77
N ASN A 216 7.98 4.98 4.86
CA ASN A 216 9.11 5.85 5.14
C ASN A 216 8.69 7.33 5.16
N GLN A 217 7.75 7.73 4.30
CA GLN A 217 7.14 9.06 4.37
C GLN A 217 6.48 9.29 5.73
N ASP A 218 5.65 8.36 6.21
CA ASP A 218 5.00 8.46 7.51
C ASP A 218 6.00 8.57 8.67
N ARG A 219 7.09 7.80 8.63
CA ARG A 219 8.14 7.84 9.66
C ARG A 219 8.89 9.16 9.67
N CYS A 220 9.26 9.67 8.51
CA CYS A 220 9.94 10.96 8.39
C CYS A 220 9.01 12.10 8.80
N MET A 221 7.73 12.04 8.40
CA MET A 221 6.73 13.05 8.78
C MET A 221 6.53 13.08 10.30
N ALA A 222 6.50 11.91 10.97
CA ALA A 222 6.43 11.85 12.43
C ALA A 222 7.61 12.59 13.09
N ALA A 223 8.81 12.47 12.56
CA ALA A 223 9.97 13.19 13.08
C ALA A 223 9.88 14.70 12.81
N VAL A 224 9.47 15.10 11.61
CA VAL A 224 9.28 16.52 11.27
C VAL A 224 8.25 17.16 12.20
N GLU A 225 7.08 16.54 12.41
CA GLU A 225 6.02 17.09 13.25
C GLU A 225 6.36 17.07 14.75
N LEU A 226 6.93 15.99 15.25
CA LEU A 226 7.20 15.85 16.68
C LEU A 226 8.41 16.65 17.15
N LEU A 227 9.37 16.91 16.26
CA LEU A 227 10.55 17.74 16.54
C LEU A 227 10.37 19.21 16.15
N ASP A 228 9.20 19.62 15.65
CA ASP A 228 8.92 20.98 15.19
C ASP A 228 9.80 21.42 14.01
N ASP A 229 10.09 20.50 13.10
CA ASP A 229 10.88 20.74 11.90
C ASP A 229 12.20 21.50 12.15
N PRO A 230 13.13 20.95 12.97
CA PRO A 230 14.34 21.63 13.37
C PRO A 230 15.31 21.80 12.19
N ARG A 231 16.31 22.69 12.37
CA ARG A 231 17.48 22.72 11.50
C ARG A 231 18.36 21.51 11.76
N LEU A 232 19.04 21.02 10.74
CA LEU A 232 19.92 19.83 10.89
C LEU A 232 21.03 20.05 11.91
N GLY A 233 21.53 21.30 12.06
CA GLY A 233 22.52 21.65 13.04
C GLY A 233 22.04 21.59 14.50
N ASP A 234 20.70 21.66 14.71
CA ASP A 234 20.07 21.65 16.04
C ASP A 234 19.65 20.24 16.48
N ILE A 235 19.80 19.23 15.61
CA ILE A 235 19.40 17.85 15.91
C ILE A 235 20.58 17.12 16.56
N ASP A 236 20.44 16.87 17.84
CA ASP A 236 21.43 16.15 18.65
C ASP A 236 20.85 14.86 19.25
N ARG A 237 21.69 14.12 19.97
CA ARG A 237 21.28 12.88 20.66
C ARG A 237 20.21 13.13 21.73
N PRO A 238 20.32 14.15 22.60
CA PRO A 238 19.25 14.50 23.55
C PRO A 238 17.92 14.80 22.87
N GLY A 239 17.90 15.56 21.78
CA GLY A 239 16.69 15.82 20.99
C GLY A 239 16.07 14.53 20.43
N MET A 240 16.88 13.59 19.96
CA MET A 240 16.41 12.29 19.51
C MET A 240 15.86 11.41 20.64
N LEU A 241 16.39 11.52 21.86
CA LEU A 241 15.80 10.87 23.04
C LEU A 241 14.42 11.45 23.37
N ALA A 242 14.28 12.79 23.37
CA ALA A 242 13.00 13.45 23.57
C ALA A 242 11.96 13.03 22.48
N TYR A 243 12.40 12.90 21.23
CA TYR A 243 11.56 12.35 20.15
C TYR A 243 11.08 10.93 20.46
N THR A 244 11.95 10.05 20.98
CA THR A 244 11.53 8.69 21.34
C THR A 244 10.49 8.67 22.45
N ASP A 245 10.59 9.59 23.42
CA ASP A 245 9.59 9.71 24.50
C ASP A 245 8.24 10.18 23.99
N MET A 246 8.20 11.03 22.96
CA MET A 246 6.96 11.37 22.27
C MET A 246 6.42 10.19 21.47
N LEU A 247 7.26 9.44 20.76
CA LEU A 247 6.83 8.23 20.05
C LEU A 247 6.19 7.18 20.96
N LYS A 248 6.69 7.00 22.19
CA LYS A 248 6.08 6.10 23.19
C LYS A 248 4.63 6.45 23.53
N LYS A 249 4.26 7.73 23.38
CA LYS A 249 2.90 8.22 23.64
C LYS A 249 1.95 8.07 22.44
N LEU A 250 2.46 7.72 21.27
CA LEU A 250 1.63 7.54 20.09
C LEU A 250 0.72 6.30 20.21
N PRO A 251 -0.52 6.40 19.74
CA PRO A 251 -1.42 5.26 19.72
C PRO A 251 -0.97 4.20 18.72
N ASN A 252 -1.25 2.96 19.03
CA ASN A 252 -1.09 1.86 18.07
C ASN A 252 -2.13 1.99 16.97
N ASP A 253 -1.73 1.76 15.71
CA ASP A 253 -2.62 1.83 14.53
C ASP A 253 -3.29 3.20 14.32
N ARG A 254 -2.46 4.20 13.97
CA ARG A 254 -2.89 5.58 13.65
C ARG A 254 -4.13 5.62 12.74
N HIS A 255 -4.15 4.80 11.69
CA HIS A 255 -5.27 4.83 10.74
C HIS A 255 -6.60 4.41 11.37
N LYS A 256 -6.60 3.40 12.25
CA LYS A 256 -7.81 3.01 12.97
C LYS A 256 -8.26 4.07 13.96
N VAL A 257 -7.30 4.72 14.63
CA VAL A 257 -7.60 5.81 15.57
C VAL A 257 -8.21 6.99 14.82
N CYS A 258 -7.55 7.47 13.76
CA CYS A 258 -8.08 8.56 12.92
C CYS A 258 -9.49 8.26 12.42
N ALA A 259 -9.71 7.02 12.01
CA ALA A 259 -11.01 6.57 11.56
C ALA A 259 -12.08 6.53 12.64
N ARG A 260 -11.74 5.99 13.82
CA ARG A 260 -12.66 5.89 14.95
C ARG A 260 -13.13 7.27 15.43
N PHE A 261 -12.22 8.24 15.45
CA PHE A 261 -12.49 9.58 15.94
C PHE A 261 -12.79 10.60 14.83
N GLN A 262 -12.90 10.15 13.57
CA GLN A 262 -13.21 10.97 12.41
C GLN A 262 -12.22 12.13 12.18
N LEU A 263 -10.93 11.90 12.46
CA LEU A 263 -9.83 12.84 12.34
C LEU A 263 -8.88 12.44 11.18
N PRO A 264 -9.23 12.67 9.92
CA PRO A 264 -8.47 12.15 8.78
C PRO A 264 -7.05 12.71 8.67
N ASN A 265 -6.84 13.94 9.17
CA ASN A 265 -5.59 14.66 9.06
C ASN A 265 -5.02 15.03 10.44
N ALA A 266 -5.31 14.23 11.49
CA ALA A 266 -4.70 14.45 12.79
C ALA A 266 -3.17 14.38 12.67
N ASN A 267 -2.49 15.43 13.10
CA ASN A 267 -1.05 15.40 13.23
C ASN A 267 -0.63 14.45 14.37
N PHE A 268 0.65 14.14 14.47
CA PHE A 268 1.12 13.19 15.49
C PHE A 268 0.96 13.71 16.92
N ARG A 269 0.97 15.04 17.14
CA ARG A 269 0.72 15.63 18.45
C ARG A 269 -0.74 15.51 18.86
N ASP A 270 -1.67 15.75 17.92
CA ASP A 270 -3.11 15.57 18.18
C ASP A 270 -3.42 14.11 18.53
N LEU A 271 -2.74 13.16 17.86
CA LEU A 271 -2.89 11.73 18.15
C LEU A 271 -2.36 11.35 19.54
N ILE A 272 -1.30 12.02 20.02
CA ILE A 272 -0.81 11.83 21.38
C ILE A 272 -1.86 12.34 22.39
N ALA A 273 -2.37 13.56 22.20
CA ALA A 273 -3.40 14.13 23.06
C ALA A 273 -4.66 13.25 23.12
N LEU A 274 -5.13 12.80 21.97
CA LEU A 274 -6.28 11.90 21.86
C LEU A 274 -6.03 10.56 22.56
N ALA A 275 -4.82 10.05 22.43
CA ALA A 275 -4.44 8.79 23.04
C ALA A 275 -4.29 8.88 24.57
N ASP A 276 -3.92 10.06 25.11
CA ASP A 276 -3.92 10.35 26.54
C ASP A 276 -5.37 10.48 27.06
N GLU A 277 -6.21 11.26 26.36
CA GLU A 277 -7.62 11.50 26.74
C GLU A 277 -8.43 10.21 26.80
N HIS A 278 -8.27 9.33 25.81
CA HIS A 278 -9.07 8.11 25.68
C HIS A 278 -8.35 6.84 26.12
N SER A 279 -7.19 6.96 26.77
CA SER A 279 -6.37 5.81 27.25
C SER A 279 -6.16 4.76 26.16
N LEU A 280 -5.82 5.19 24.95
CA LEU A 280 -5.68 4.27 23.80
C LEU A 280 -4.40 3.42 23.94
N PRO A 281 -4.41 2.18 23.40
CA PRO A 281 -3.20 1.36 23.33
C PRO A 281 -2.07 2.07 22.60
N ARG A 282 -0.87 2.06 23.17
CA ARG A 282 0.34 2.71 22.64
C ARG A 282 1.08 1.82 21.65
N LEU A 283 2.02 2.41 20.91
CA LEU A 283 2.91 1.66 20.04
C LEU A 283 3.58 0.51 20.80
N THR A 284 3.62 -0.66 20.18
CA THR A 284 4.37 -1.79 20.71
C THR A 284 5.87 -1.50 20.65
N PRO A 285 6.70 -2.10 21.53
CA PRO A 285 8.16 -1.93 21.48
C PRO A 285 8.76 -2.20 20.11
N ALA A 286 8.29 -3.23 19.40
CA ALA A 286 8.74 -3.54 18.05
C ALA A 286 8.31 -2.48 17.00
N ALA A 287 7.13 -1.88 17.15
CA ALA A 287 6.69 -0.78 16.30
C ALA A 287 7.51 0.48 16.57
N LEU A 288 7.78 0.77 17.84
CA LEU A 288 8.62 1.89 18.27
C LEU A 288 10.05 1.76 17.70
N GLU A 289 10.69 0.59 17.85
CA GLU A 289 12.01 0.30 17.25
C GLU A 289 12.01 0.56 15.74
N LYS A 290 10.96 0.12 15.03
CA LYS A 290 10.83 0.33 13.58
C LYS A 290 10.66 1.79 13.19
N MET A 291 9.96 2.59 13.99
CA MET A 291 9.83 4.05 13.77
C MET A 291 11.19 4.73 13.90
N ILE A 292 11.91 4.44 15.00
CA ILE A 292 13.22 5.01 15.29
C ILE A 292 14.24 4.60 14.22
N ASN A 293 14.28 3.32 13.84
CA ASN A 293 15.20 2.84 12.81
C ASN A 293 14.92 3.48 11.43
N GLY A 294 13.66 3.82 11.14
CA GLY A 294 13.32 4.51 9.90
C GLY A 294 13.90 5.92 9.82
N ILE A 295 13.86 6.69 10.91
CA ILE A 295 14.50 8.02 10.95
C ILE A 295 16.03 7.91 11.05
N ALA A 296 16.57 6.89 11.71
CA ALA A 296 18.00 6.62 11.73
C ALA A 296 18.54 6.30 10.32
N GLU A 297 17.75 5.69 9.46
CA GLU A 297 18.10 5.47 8.05
C GLU A 297 18.21 6.79 7.26
N LEU A 298 17.26 7.72 7.46
CA LEU A 298 17.34 9.08 6.90
C LEU A 298 18.64 9.78 7.33
N PHE A 299 18.95 9.78 8.63
CA PHE A 299 20.19 10.40 9.13
C PHE A 299 21.46 9.67 8.67
N SER A 300 21.42 8.34 8.53
CA SER A 300 22.55 7.59 7.95
C SER A 300 22.79 7.97 6.50
N TRP A 301 21.72 8.18 5.74
CA TRP A 301 21.82 8.69 4.38
C TRP A 301 22.36 10.14 4.37
N ALA A 302 21.82 11.02 5.21
CA ALA A 302 22.29 12.41 5.35
C ALA A 302 23.76 12.49 5.71
N HIS A 303 24.23 11.62 6.61
CA HIS A 303 25.66 11.52 6.95
C HIS A 303 26.51 11.09 5.75
N ARG A 304 26.10 10.06 5.00
CA ARG A 304 26.81 9.63 3.77
C ARG A 304 26.86 10.73 2.71
N GLN A 305 25.81 11.56 2.63
CA GLN A 305 25.77 12.72 1.71
C GLN A 305 26.44 13.97 2.28
N ARG A 306 27.02 13.90 3.49
CA ARG A 306 27.71 15.01 4.18
C ARG A 306 26.79 16.20 4.53
N PHE A 307 25.50 15.97 4.69
CA PHE A 307 24.57 16.96 5.25
C PHE A 307 24.78 17.16 6.75
N ILE A 308 25.15 16.10 7.47
CA ILE A 308 25.42 16.09 8.92
C ILE A 308 26.75 15.39 9.20
N LYS A 309 27.40 15.75 10.32
CA LYS A 309 28.68 15.17 10.72
C LYS A 309 28.55 13.73 11.22
N GLU A 310 27.49 13.45 11.98
CA GLU A 310 27.19 12.14 12.56
C GLU A 310 25.68 11.88 12.59
N ASN A 311 25.29 10.63 12.73
CA ASN A 311 23.90 10.25 12.85
C ASN A 311 23.46 10.27 14.33
N PRO A 312 22.60 11.22 14.75
CA PRO A 312 22.20 11.35 16.16
C PRO A 312 21.29 10.22 16.64
N ALA A 313 20.75 9.41 15.74
CA ALA A 313 19.87 8.28 16.03
C ALA A 313 20.59 6.92 16.00
N THR A 314 21.93 6.90 15.86
CA THR A 314 22.69 5.65 15.79
C THR A 314 22.42 4.75 17.00
N GLY A 315 22.00 3.48 16.74
CA GLY A 315 21.73 2.48 17.80
C GLY A 315 20.49 2.73 18.65
N LEU A 316 19.84 3.90 18.52
CA LEU A 316 18.77 4.35 19.40
C LEU A 316 17.56 3.41 19.42
N GLY A 317 17.18 2.83 18.27
CA GLY A 317 16.07 1.88 18.20
C GLY A 317 16.30 0.64 19.07
N ALA A 318 17.51 0.09 19.03
CA ALA A 318 17.87 -1.08 19.86
C ALA A 318 17.94 -0.74 21.35
N GLU A 319 18.49 0.43 21.71
CA GLU A 319 18.55 0.91 23.11
C GLU A 319 17.15 1.09 23.71
N VAL A 320 16.27 1.77 22.95
CA VAL A 320 14.89 2.01 23.37
C VAL A 320 14.12 0.70 23.48
N PHE A 321 14.30 -0.22 22.55
CA PHE A 321 13.70 -1.54 22.64
C PHE A 321 14.17 -2.29 23.89
N ALA A 322 15.47 -2.31 24.15
CA ALA A 322 16.04 -2.97 25.34
C ALA A 322 15.53 -2.34 26.65
N SER A 323 15.34 -1.01 26.70
CA SER A 323 14.81 -0.31 27.87
C SER A 323 13.38 -0.68 28.25
N THR A 324 12.60 -1.26 27.31
CA THR A 324 11.23 -1.73 27.60
C THR A 324 11.18 -3.02 28.41
N GLY A 325 12.31 -3.69 28.62
CA GLY A 325 12.37 -5.01 29.25
C GLY A 325 11.74 -6.14 28.41
N THR A 326 11.27 -5.81 27.21
CA THR A 326 10.63 -6.78 26.32
C THR A 326 11.71 -7.63 25.65
N LYS A 327 11.64 -8.95 25.82
CA LYS A 327 12.49 -9.86 25.03
C LYS A 327 12.06 -9.82 23.58
N LYS A 328 13.03 -9.78 22.64
CA LYS A 328 12.71 -9.97 21.21
C LYS A 328 12.06 -11.33 21.06
N SER A 329 10.77 -11.34 20.67
CA SER A 329 10.10 -12.58 20.28
C SER A 329 10.82 -13.17 19.07
N ARG A 330 10.97 -14.49 19.06
CA ARG A 330 11.42 -15.16 17.83
C ARG A 330 10.35 -14.94 16.77
N ALA A 331 10.73 -14.87 15.50
CA ALA A 331 9.75 -14.75 14.40
C ALA A 331 8.72 -15.90 14.42
N SER A 332 9.10 -17.07 14.99
CA SER A 332 8.22 -18.20 15.26
C SER A 332 7.12 -17.89 16.28
N ASP A 333 7.36 -16.98 17.21
CA ASP A 333 6.45 -16.70 18.32
C ASP A 333 5.45 -15.57 17.99
N GLU A 334 5.64 -14.89 16.86
CA GLU A 334 4.76 -13.81 16.39
C GLU A 334 3.44 -14.33 15.80
N ARG A 335 3.47 -15.55 15.25
CA ARG A 335 2.30 -16.16 14.61
C ARG A 335 2.27 -17.66 14.86
N ASP A 336 1.08 -18.14 15.20
CA ASP A 336 0.86 -19.55 15.43
C ASP A 336 0.51 -20.28 14.11
N PRO A 337 0.97 -21.52 13.92
CA PRO A 337 0.36 -22.40 12.93
C PRO A 337 -1.09 -22.70 13.33
N PHE A 338 -1.91 -23.09 12.39
CA PHE A 338 -3.23 -23.62 12.68
C PHE A 338 -3.11 -25.01 13.33
N SER A 339 -3.89 -25.26 14.38
CA SER A 339 -4.03 -26.58 14.99
C SER A 339 -4.79 -27.53 14.05
N ALA A 340 -4.81 -28.82 14.36
CA ALA A 340 -5.63 -29.80 13.63
C ALA A 340 -7.12 -29.40 13.65
N ASP A 341 -7.64 -28.95 14.80
CA ASP A 341 -9.02 -28.51 14.92
C ASP A 341 -9.29 -27.23 14.09
N ASP A 342 -8.34 -26.28 14.09
CA ASP A 342 -8.45 -25.10 13.22
C ASP A 342 -8.51 -25.52 11.75
N LEU A 343 -7.62 -26.42 11.30
CA LEU A 343 -7.60 -26.91 9.93
C LEU A 343 -8.89 -27.65 9.58
N SER A 344 -9.38 -28.50 10.49
CA SER A 344 -10.66 -29.17 10.31
C SER A 344 -11.81 -28.18 10.15
N THR A 345 -11.82 -27.12 10.97
CA THR A 345 -12.83 -26.07 10.90
C THR A 345 -12.72 -25.26 9.60
N ILE A 346 -11.48 -24.87 9.21
CA ILE A 346 -11.22 -24.11 7.98
C ILE A 346 -11.64 -24.92 6.75
N PHE A 347 -11.24 -26.19 6.66
CA PHE A 347 -11.52 -27.03 5.51
C PHE A 347 -12.88 -27.73 5.59
N GLY A 348 -13.66 -27.50 6.64
CA GLY A 348 -15.05 -27.94 6.79
C GLY A 348 -16.08 -27.07 6.08
N ALA A 349 -15.69 -25.96 5.40
CA ALA A 349 -16.65 -25.13 4.69
C ALA A 349 -17.25 -25.84 3.47
N VAL A 350 -18.47 -25.44 3.10
CA VAL A 350 -19.25 -26.07 2.04
C VAL A 350 -18.51 -26.20 0.72
N TRP A 351 -17.72 -25.19 0.33
CA TRP A 351 -16.96 -25.24 -0.92
C TRP A 351 -15.82 -26.25 -0.92
N PHE A 352 -15.31 -26.66 0.23
CA PHE A 352 -14.36 -27.76 0.32
C PHE A 352 -15.05 -29.13 0.29
N GLN A 353 -16.25 -29.21 0.86
CA GLN A 353 -17.00 -30.46 0.91
C GLN A 353 -17.70 -30.81 -0.41
N THR A 354 -18.04 -29.79 -1.21
CA THR A 354 -18.80 -29.97 -2.46
C THR A 354 -17.99 -29.66 -3.72
N GLY A 355 -16.78 -29.05 -3.58
CA GLY A 355 -15.99 -28.54 -4.69
C GLY A 355 -16.52 -27.24 -5.31
N THR A 356 -17.60 -26.67 -4.79
CA THR A 356 -18.26 -25.47 -5.31
C THR A 356 -18.95 -24.66 -4.21
N GLY A 357 -19.50 -23.51 -4.56
CA GLY A 357 -20.28 -22.66 -3.66
C GLY A 357 -21.76 -23.05 -3.61
N THR A 358 -22.47 -22.47 -2.63
CA THR A 358 -23.92 -22.59 -2.55
C THR A 358 -24.58 -21.68 -3.59
N ARG A 359 -25.51 -22.22 -4.37
CA ARG A 359 -26.28 -21.41 -5.33
C ARG A 359 -27.45 -20.71 -4.64
N THR A 360 -27.75 -19.51 -5.10
CA THR A 360 -28.97 -18.76 -4.73
C THR A 360 -30.17 -19.32 -5.49
N LYS A 361 -31.37 -18.91 -5.08
CA LYS A 361 -32.62 -19.27 -5.79
C LYS A 361 -32.64 -18.84 -7.28
N ASN A 362 -31.86 -17.82 -7.63
CA ASN A 362 -31.75 -17.30 -8.98
C ASN A 362 -30.58 -17.92 -9.78
N GLY A 363 -29.97 -19.00 -9.27
CA GLY A 363 -28.90 -19.74 -9.94
C GLY A 363 -27.48 -19.21 -9.72
N GLY A 364 -27.29 -17.94 -9.39
CA GLY A 364 -25.95 -17.37 -9.10
C GLY A 364 -25.39 -17.88 -7.77
N PHE A 365 -24.11 -17.61 -7.51
CA PHE A 365 -23.44 -18.07 -6.29
C PHE A 365 -23.60 -17.10 -5.13
N TYR A 366 -23.96 -17.63 -3.96
CA TYR A 366 -23.99 -16.88 -2.72
C TYR A 366 -22.57 -16.82 -2.12
N GLN A 367 -21.94 -15.62 -2.21
CA GLN A 367 -20.63 -15.33 -1.58
C GLN A 367 -19.54 -16.39 -1.89
N TYR A 368 -19.49 -16.92 -3.09
CA TYR A 368 -18.47 -17.88 -3.51
C TYR A 368 -17.56 -17.30 -4.61
N ARG A 369 -16.27 -17.60 -4.51
CA ARG A 369 -15.24 -17.31 -5.51
C ARG A 369 -14.23 -18.46 -5.54
N PRO A 370 -13.63 -18.81 -6.67
CA PRO A 370 -12.65 -19.89 -6.77
C PRO A 370 -11.45 -19.74 -5.83
N HIS A 371 -10.99 -18.51 -5.56
CA HIS A 371 -9.90 -18.30 -4.61
C HIS A 371 -10.27 -18.66 -3.16
N TYR A 372 -11.56 -18.81 -2.79
CA TYR A 372 -11.97 -19.31 -1.48
C TYR A 372 -11.62 -20.79 -1.29
N TYR A 373 -11.67 -21.54 -2.38
CA TYR A 373 -11.27 -22.95 -2.39
C TYR A 373 -9.75 -23.08 -2.53
N TRP A 374 -9.15 -22.43 -3.53
CA TRP A 374 -7.77 -22.70 -3.90
C TRP A 374 -6.73 -22.01 -3.03
N LEU A 375 -6.90 -20.74 -2.61
CA LEU A 375 -5.86 -20.04 -1.86
C LEU A 375 -5.50 -20.68 -0.52
N PRO A 376 -6.46 -21.14 0.32
CA PRO A 376 -6.11 -21.87 1.55
C PRO A 376 -5.35 -23.17 1.28
N LEU A 377 -5.75 -23.94 0.27
CA LEU A 377 -5.06 -25.16 -0.13
C LEU A 377 -3.64 -24.86 -0.64
N LEU A 378 -3.49 -23.86 -1.50
CA LEU A 378 -2.17 -23.41 -1.96
C LEU A 378 -1.32 -22.88 -0.80
N GLY A 379 -1.91 -22.16 0.16
CA GLY A 379 -1.23 -21.73 1.38
C GLY A 379 -0.64 -22.91 2.17
N LEU A 380 -1.39 -24.00 2.25
CA LEU A 380 -1.04 -25.19 3.02
C LEU A 380 -0.06 -26.13 2.27
N PHE A 381 -0.24 -26.35 0.96
CA PHE A 381 0.53 -27.33 0.18
C PHE A 381 1.67 -26.73 -0.67
N VAL A 382 1.72 -25.39 -0.80
CA VAL A 382 2.78 -24.67 -1.54
C VAL A 382 3.57 -23.75 -0.61
N GLY A 383 2.96 -23.31 0.49
CA GLY A 383 3.60 -22.44 1.46
C GLY A 383 3.94 -21.04 0.93
N GLY A 384 3.36 -20.61 -0.20
CA GLY A 384 3.56 -19.30 -0.78
C GLY A 384 3.01 -18.17 0.08
N ARG A 385 3.56 -16.96 -0.05
CA ARG A 385 2.93 -15.78 0.57
C ARG A 385 1.64 -15.45 -0.17
N LEU A 386 0.65 -14.93 0.55
CA LEU A 386 -0.67 -14.68 -0.03
C LEU A 386 -0.59 -13.92 -1.36
N ASN A 387 0.19 -12.84 -1.44
CA ASN A 387 0.31 -12.08 -2.68
C ASN A 387 1.04 -12.87 -3.78
N GLU A 388 2.06 -13.71 -3.43
CA GLU A 388 2.74 -14.57 -4.39
C GLU A 388 1.76 -15.56 -5.04
N LEU A 389 0.85 -16.14 -4.25
CA LEU A 389 -0.17 -17.06 -4.74
C LEU A 389 -1.28 -16.34 -5.51
N SER A 390 -1.70 -15.17 -5.03
CA SER A 390 -2.80 -14.40 -5.63
C SER A 390 -2.46 -13.78 -6.99
N GLN A 391 -1.18 -13.57 -7.28
CA GLN A 391 -0.71 -12.92 -8.51
C GLN A 391 -0.30 -13.90 -9.62
N LEU A 392 -0.45 -15.22 -9.42
CA LEU A 392 -0.03 -16.22 -10.39
C LEU A 392 -0.78 -16.09 -11.72
N TYR A 393 -0.01 -16.07 -12.81
CA TYR A 393 -0.53 -16.24 -14.15
C TYR A 393 -0.63 -17.72 -14.50
N LEU A 394 -1.45 -18.09 -15.48
CA LEU A 394 -1.51 -19.47 -15.98
C LEU A 394 -0.21 -19.89 -16.64
N ALA A 395 0.56 -18.95 -17.20
CA ALA A 395 1.90 -19.18 -17.74
C ALA A 395 2.95 -19.51 -16.67
N ASP A 396 2.68 -19.22 -15.38
CA ASP A 396 3.55 -19.59 -14.27
C ASP A 396 3.33 -21.04 -13.81
N ILE A 397 2.33 -21.73 -14.37
CA ILE A 397 2.07 -23.15 -14.09
C ILE A 397 2.61 -23.94 -15.26
N ARG A 398 3.79 -24.51 -15.05
CA ARG A 398 4.62 -25.12 -16.10
C ARG A 398 4.77 -26.62 -15.88
N VAL A 399 5.29 -27.29 -16.90
CA VAL A 399 5.66 -28.72 -16.88
C VAL A 399 7.16 -28.81 -17.13
N SER A 400 7.87 -29.60 -16.32
CA SER A 400 9.30 -29.87 -16.54
C SER A 400 9.49 -30.86 -17.69
N GLU A 401 10.73 -31.04 -18.15
CA GLU A 401 11.07 -32.04 -19.16
C GLU A 401 10.69 -33.47 -18.73
N ALA A 402 10.72 -33.77 -17.44
CA ALA A 402 10.30 -35.05 -16.88
C ALA A 402 8.77 -35.17 -16.67
N GLY A 403 7.98 -34.19 -17.10
CA GLY A 403 6.51 -34.20 -16.98
C GLY A 403 5.96 -33.74 -15.62
N THR A 404 6.79 -33.21 -14.73
CA THR A 404 6.37 -32.74 -13.42
C THR A 404 5.76 -31.33 -13.52
N HIS A 405 4.52 -31.17 -13.10
CA HIS A 405 3.89 -29.85 -13.01
C HIS A 405 4.45 -29.06 -11.83
N TYR A 406 4.72 -27.76 -12.03
CA TYR A 406 5.25 -26.88 -10.98
C TYR A 406 4.76 -25.44 -11.11
N PHE A 407 4.76 -24.72 -10.00
CA PHE A 407 4.58 -23.27 -9.94
C PHE A 407 5.95 -22.60 -10.11
N ASP A 408 6.05 -21.66 -11.04
CA ASP A 408 7.23 -20.83 -11.27
C ASP A 408 6.98 -19.42 -10.71
N PHE A 409 7.44 -19.17 -9.49
CA PHE A 409 7.34 -17.84 -8.87
C PHE A 409 8.42 -16.94 -9.46
N ASN A 410 8.05 -16.08 -10.38
CA ASN A 410 8.92 -15.18 -11.13
C ASN A 410 8.34 -13.76 -11.21
N LEU A 411 9.07 -12.83 -11.84
CA LEU A 411 8.65 -11.45 -12.11
C LEU A 411 8.39 -11.21 -13.60
N ASP A 412 8.33 -12.26 -14.41
CA ASP A 412 8.14 -12.13 -15.85
C ASP A 412 6.75 -11.58 -16.14
N SER A 413 6.66 -10.59 -17.02
CA SER A 413 5.39 -10.11 -17.55
C SER A 413 4.89 -11.04 -18.67
N VAL A 414 3.58 -11.06 -18.90
CA VAL A 414 2.94 -11.91 -19.92
C VAL A 414 3.39 -11.59 -21.35
N ASP A 415 3.97 -10.40 -21.58
CA ASP A 415 4.37 -9.93 -22.90
C ASP A 415 5.69 -10.55 -23.44
N LYS A 416 6.39 -11.36 -22.63
CA LYS A 416 7.45 -12.22 -23.12
C LYS A 416 6.84 -13.55 -23.56
N VAL A 417 6.23 -13.59 -24.73
CA VAL A 417 6.02 -14.80 -25.49
C VAL A 417 7.42 -15.32 -25.85
N ASP A 418 7.75 -16.54 -25.43
CA ASP A 418 8.94 -17.25 -25.85
C ASP A 418 8.93 -17.29 -27.38
N VAL A 419 9.67 -16.39 -28.00
CA VAL A 419 10.15 -16.57 -29.37
C VAL A 419 11.40 -17.41 -29.18
N ASP A 420 11.29 -18.67 -29.55
CA ASP A 420 12.44 -19.57 -29.63
C ASP A 420 13.54 -18.83 -30.42
N ASP A 421 14.65 -18.51 -29.73
CA ASP A 421 15.86 -17.97 -30.31
C ASP A 421 16.59 -19.08 -31.10
N ASP A 422 16.09 -19.41 -32.27
CA ASP A 422 16.82 -20.10 -33.32
C ASP A 422 16.56 -19.36 -34.64
N ASP A 423 17.14 -18.19 -34.81
CA ASP A 423 17.66 -17.70 -36.09
C ASP A 423 18.41 -16.35 -35.92
N GLU A 424 19.73 -16.42 -35.94
CA GLU A 424 20.59 -15.26 -36.19
C GLU A 424 20.45 -14.84 -37.67
N SER A 425 19.66 -13.80 -37.94
CA SER A 425 19.85 -13.05 -39.17
C SER A 425 19.58 -11.55 -38.98
N GLU A 426 20.61 -10.78 -39.25
CA GLU A 426 20.63 -9.31 -39.26
C GLU A 426 19.55 -8.73 -40.17
N GLY A 427 18.75 -7.80 -39.63
CA GLY A 427 17.80 -7.03 -40.40
C GLY A 427 17.30 -5.77 -39.71
N LYS A 428 17.95 -4.63 -39.97
CA LYS A 428 17.50 -3.28 -39.58
C LYS A 428 16.11 -3.00 -40.17
N GLY A 429 15.08 -2.89 -39.31
CA GLY A 429 13.76 -2.40 -39.70
C GLY A 429 13.18 -1.47 -38.62
N LYS A 430 13.16 -0.16 -38.92
CA LYS A 430 12.43 0.85 -38.14
C LYS A 430 10.94 0.60 -38.25
N GLY A 431 10.28 0.18 -37.17
CA GLY A 431 8.82 0.12 -37.03
C GLY A 431 8.35 1.03 -35.90
N LYS A 432 7.55 2.02 -36.25
CA LYS A 432 6.89 2.98 -35.35
C LYS A 432 5.78 2.32 -34.53
N GLY A 433 5.65 2.67 -33.25
CA GLY A 433 4.43 2.52 -32.45
C GLY A 433 4.47 1.42 -31.40
N GLY A 434 5.52 1.36 -30.57
CA GLY A 434 5.53 0.51 -29.36
C GLY A 434 4.84 1.26 -28.21
N VAL A 435 3.73 0.72 -27.73
CA VAL A 435 3.19 1.04 -26.40
C VAL A 435 4.29 0.70 -25.41
N ALA A 436 4.65 1.65 -24.54
CA ALA A 436 5.65 1.42 -23.52
C ALA A 436 5.26 0.19 -22.68
N PRO A 437 6.21 -0.74 -22.36
CA PRO A 437 5.88 -1.94 -21.60
C PRO A 437 5.27 -1.50 -20.26
N SER A 438 4.04 -1.95 -19.97
CA SER A 438 3.37 -1.73 -18.70
C SER A 438 4.27 -2.29 -17.59
N LYS A 439 4.44 -1.52 -16.49
CA LYS A 439 5.19 -2.01 -15.31
C LYS A 439 4.64 -3.38 -14.91
N PRO A 440 5.52 -4.38 -14.64
CA PRO A 440 5.05 -5.71 -14.26
C PRO A 440 4.17 -5.60 -13.00
N ASP A 441 2.97 -6.15 -13.06
CA ASP A 441 2.00 -6.16 -11.96
C ASP A 441 2.32 -7.20 -10.87
N LYS A 442 3.33 -8.05 -11.11
CA LYS A 442 3.87 -9.02 -10.15
C LYS A 442 4.84 -8.37 -9.17
N ASN A 443 4.86 -8.86 -7.95
CA ASN A 443 5.75 -8.38 -6.89
C ASN A 443 6.23 -9.52 -6.00
N LEU A 444 7.55 -9.73 -5.93
CA LEU A 444 8.19 -10.68 -5.02
C LEU A 444 8.95 -9.93 -3.92
N LYS A 445 8.88 -10.40 -2.67
CA LYS A 445 9.46 -9.70 -1.51
C LYS A 445 10.98 -9.49 -1.62
N ASN A 446 11.69 -10.45 -2.19
CA ASN A 446 13.14 -10.42 -2.43
C ASN A 446 13.51 -11.36 -3.59
N THR A 447 14.76 -11.36 -4.02
CA THR A 447 15.27 -12.20 -5.11
C THR A 447 15.13 -13.70 -4.83
N TYR A 448 15.23 -14.14 -3.57
CA TYR A 448 15.06 -15.54 -3.17
C TYR A 448 13.61 -16.02 -3.24
N SER A 449 12.66 -15.10 -3.34
CA SER A 449 11.24 -15.44 -3.53
C SER A 449 10.97 -16.03 -4.92
N ALA A 450 11.84 -15.74 -5.92
CA ALA A 450 11.81 -16.41 -7.23
C ALA A 450 12.26 -17.87 -7.06
N ARG A 451 11.37 -18.80 -7.40
CA ARG A 451 11.58 -20.23 -7.18
C ARG A 451 10.55 -21.07 -7.90
N LYS A 452 10.94 -22.32 -8.17
CA LYS A 452 10.06 -23.35 -8.71
C LYS A 452 9.61 -24.29 -7.59
N ILE A 453 8.33 -24.57 -7.50
CA ILE A 453 7.75 -25.49 -6.50
C ILE A 453 6.90 -26.51 -7.23
N PRO A 454 7.22 -27.82 -7.16
CA PRO A 454 6.39 -28.87 -7.75
C PRO A 454 4.96 -28.81 -7.18
N ILE A 455 3.98 -29.14 -8.00
CA ILE A 455 2.59 -29.21 -7.55
C ILE A 455 2.39 -30.48 -6.73
N HIS A 456 1.95 -30.33 -5.49
CA HIS A 456 1.68 -31.45 -4.60
C HIS A 456 0.60 -32.38 -5.19
N PRO A 457 0.77 -33.73 -5.12
CA PRO A 457 -0.19 -34.69 -5.68
C PRO A 457 -1.65 -34.45 -5.23
N LYS A 458 -1.85 -34.03 -3.98
CA LYS A 458 -3.19 -33.68 -3.47
C LYS A 458 -3.85 -32.53 -4.24
N LEU A 459 -3.12 -31.53 -4.65
CA LEU A 459 -3.66 -30.42 -5.47
C LEU A 459 -4.02 -30.92 -6.88
N VAL A 460 -3.25 -31.86 -7.43
CA VAL A 460 -3.55 -32.49 -8.72
C VAL A 460 -4.82 -33.34 -8.62
N GLU A 461 -4.94 -34.17 -7.57
CA GLU A 461 -6.14 -34.95 -7.25
C GLU A 461 -7.39 -34.05 -7.14
N LEU A 462 -7.25 -32.89 -6.48
CA LEU A 462 -8.32 -31.92 -6.30
C LEU A 462 -8.66 -31.14 -7.58
N GLY A 463 -7.90 -31.33 -8.67
CA GLY A 463 -8.26 -30.83 -9.99
C GLY A 463 -7.61 -29.49 -10.38
N ILE A 464 -6.49 -29.07 -9.75
CA ILE A 464 -5.82 -27.79 -10.07
C ILE A 464 -5.44 -27.68 -11.55
N ILE A 465 -4.95 -28.78 -12.16
CA ILE A 465 -4.56 -28.76 -13.58
C ILE A 465 -5.79 -28.60 -14.47
N LYS A 466 -6.88 -29.31 -14.18
CA LYS A 466 -8.14 -29.16 -14.91
C LYS A 466 -8.70 -27.73 -14.79
N TYR A 467 -8.56 -27.13 -13.61
CA TYR A 467 -8.97 -25.73 -13.40
C TYR A 467 -8.14 -24.77 -14.25
N VAL A 468 -6.81 -24.95 -14.33
CA VAL A 468 -5.93 -24.17 -15.21
C VAL A 468 -6.34 -24.29 -16.68
N GLU A 469 -6.64 -25.50 -17.14
CA GLU A 469 -7.11 -25.76 -18.50
C GLU A 469 -8.47 -25.08 -18.77
N ALA A 470 -9.42 -25.20 -17.83
CA ALA A 470 -10.72 -24.53 -17.94
C ALA A 470 -10.60 -23.00 -18.00
N LEU A 471 -9.68 -22.41 -17.22
CA LEU A 471 -9.39 -20.98 -17.29
C LEU A 471 -8.81 -20.56 -18.64
N LYS A 472 -7.87 -21.33 -19.20
CA LYS A 472 -7.30 -21.08 -20.53
C LYS A 472 -8.39 -21.14 -21.61
N LEU A 473 -9.25 -22.15 -21.57
CA LEU A 473 -10.39 -22.29 -22.49
C LEU A 473 -11.39 -21.15 -22.35
N ALA A 474 -11.58 -20.61 -21.15
CA ALA A 474 -12.43 -19.44 -20.91
C ALA A 474 -11.76 -18.10 -21.25
N GLY A 475 -10.52 -18.12 -21.80
CA GLY A 475 -9.80 -16.92 -22.23
C GLY A 475 -9.15 -16.12 -21.12
N HIS A 476 -9.02 -16.69 -19.93
CA HIS A 476 -8.30 -16.05 -18.82
C HIS A 476 -6.80 -16.29 -18.91
N ASN A 477 -6.02 -15.35 -18.37
CA ASN A 477 -4.55 -15.45 -18.27
C ASN A 477 -4.03 -15.60 -16.84
N ARG A 478 -4.91 -15.48 -15.84
CA ARG A 478 -4.58 -15.53 -14.41
C ARG A 478 -5.26 -16.68 -13.70
N LEU A 479 -4.60 -17.20 -12.63
CA LEU A 479 -5.18 -18.27 -11.80
C LEU A 479 -6.43 -17.78 -11.03
N PHE A 480 -6.49 -16.49 -10.70
CA PHE A 480 -7.61 -15.86 -9.99
C PHE A 480 -8.04 -14.58 -10.71
N PRO A 481 -8.78 -14.68 -11.84
CA PRO A 481 -9.20 -13.50 -12.62
C PRO A 481 -10.12 -12.56 -11.83
N GLU A 482 -10.81 -13.09 -10.84
CA GLU A 482 -11.70 -12.35 -9.97
C GLU A 482 -11.00 -11.47 -8.93
N LEU A 483 -9.67 -11.62 -8.71
CA LEU A 483 -8.91 -10.76 -7.82
C LEU A 483 -8.45 -9.50 -8.55
N LYS A 484 -8.61 -8.34 -7.91
CA LYS A 484 -8.14 -7.04 -8.40
C LYS A 484 -6.74 -6.71 -7.88
N HIS A 485 -5.97 -6.02 -8.70
CA HIS A 485 -4.68 -5.48 -8.30
C HIS A 485 -4.88 -4.19 -7.46
N ASP A 486 -4.32 -4.16 -6.26
CA ASP A 486 -4.20 -2.95 -5.46
C ASP A 486 -2.79 -2.37 -5.65
N LEU A 487 -2.69 -1.09 -5.94
CA LEU A 487 -1.42 -0.42 -6.26
C LEU A 487 -0.37 -0.52 -5.13
N ILE A 488 -0.82 -0.64 -3.88
CA ILE A 488 0.05 -0.71 -2.70
C ILE A 488 0.28 -2.15 -2.24
N LYS A 489 -0.78 -2.96 -2.18
CA LYS A 489 -0.77 -4.30 -1.58
C LYS A 489 -0.88 -5.44 -2.58
N GLY A 490 -0.98 -5.15 -3.88
CA GLY A 490 -1.11 -6.15 -4.94
C GLY A 490 -2.42 -6.95 -4.88
N TYR A 491 -2.46 -8.09 -5.55
CA TYR A 491 -3.63 -8.96 -5.63
C TYR A 491 -4.04 -9.63 -4.31
N GLY A 492 -3.11 -9.74 -3.36
CA GLY A 492 -3.37 -10.35 -2.05
C GLY A 492 -4.25 -9.52 -1.12
N LYS A 493 -4.55 -8.24 -1.42
CA LYS A 493 -5.34 -7.36 -0.53
C LYS A 493 -6.74 -7.90 -0.29
N ALA A 494 -7.50 -8.11 -1.36
CA ALA A 494 -8.88 -8.59 -1.29
C ALA A 494 -8.97 -10.01 -0.70
N ALA A 495 -8.10 -10.92 -1.18
CA ALA A 495 -8.02 -12.29 -0.68
C ALA A 495 -7.67 -12.34 0.82
N GLY A 496 -6.72 -11.50 1.28
CA GLY A 496 -6.30 -11.43 2.68
C GLY A 496 -7.41 -10.89 3.58
N ARG A 497 -8.12 -9.85 3.13
CA ARG A 497 -9.27 -9.32 3.87
C ARG A 497 -10.38 -10.36 3.97
N TRP A 498 -10.68 -11.05 2.85
CA TRP A 498 -11.67 -12.12 2.87
C TRP A 498 -11.25 -13.22 3.85
N PHE A 499 -10.04 -13.78 3.73
CA PHE A 499 -9.62 -14.91 4.55
C PHE A 499 -9.53 -14.55 6.03
N ASN A 500 -8.81 -13.45 6.38
CA ASN A 500 -8.54 -13.13 7.77
C ASN A 500 -9.72 -12.49 8.49
N GLU A 501 -10.51 -11.66 7.81
CA GLU A 501 -11.58 -10.90 8.46
C GLU A 501 -12.93 -11.58 8.32
N ARG A 502 -13.33 -11.89 7.08
CA ARG A 502 -14.67 -12.43 6.82
C ARG A 502 -14.74 -13.92 7.11
N TYR A 503 -13.73 -14.68 6.68
CA TYR A 503 -13.75 -16.12 6.82
C TYR A 503 -13.30 -16.56 8.23
N LEU A 504 -12.06 -16.33 8.63
CA LEU A 504 -11.58 -16.73 9.95
C LEU A 504 -12.32 -16.00 11.07
N GLY A 505 -12.42 -14.67 11.00
CA GLY A 505 -13.02 -13.88 12.08
C GLY A 505 -14.54 -14.00 12.14
N ASN A 506 -15.23 -13.54 11.08
CA ASN A 506 -16.68 -13.39 11.15
C ASN A 506 -17.43 -14.74 11.01
N LYS A 507 -16.95 -15.66 10.14
CA LYS A 507 -17.65 -16.91 9.86
C LYS A 507 -17.23 -18.04 10.80
N LEU A 508 -15.93 -18.18 11.09
CA LEU A 508 -15.41 -19.28 11.92
C LEU A 508 -15.19 -18.90 13.38
N GLY A 509 -15.29 -17.61 13.74
CA GLY A 509 -15.09 -17.14 15.11
C GLY A 509 -13.65 -17.25 15.63
N ILE A 510 -12.67 -17.44 14.76
CA ILE A 510 -11.26 -17.49 15.15
C ILE A 510 -10.81 -16.09 15.54
N GLU A 511 -10.21 -15.96 16.73
CA GLU A 511 -9.85 -14.68 17.31
C GLU A 511 -8.92 -13.84 16.41
N ARG A 512 -9.28 -12.57 16.21
CA ARG A 512 -8.56 -11.61 15.37
C ARG A 512 -7.45 -10.87 16.13
N ASN A 513 -6.61 -11.62 16.83
CA ASN A 513 -5.44 -11.08 17.58
C ASN A 513 -4.16 -10.97 16.73
N GLY A 514 -4.22 -11.30 15.44
CA GLY A 514 -3.07 -11.28 14.53
C GLY A 514 -2.16 -12.51 14.61
N ARG A 515 -2.38 -13.42 15.55
CA ARG A 515 -1.58 -14.65 15.70
C ARG A 515 -1.93 -15.67 14.62
N LYS A 516 -3.22 -15.89 14.34
CA LYS A 516 -3.71 -16.79 13.29
C LYS A 516 -4.20 -16.00 12.09
N THR A 517 -3.57 -16.17 10.95
CA THR A 517 -3.85 -15.46 9.68
C THR A 517 -3.60 -16.40 8.50
N PHE A 518 -3.85 -15.96 7.28
CA PHE A 518 -3.47 -16.73 6.09
C PHE A 518 -1.99 -17.18 6.13
N HIS A 519 -1.11 -16.36 6.71
CA HIS A 519 0.30 -16.70 6.83
C HIS A 519 0.56 -17.91 7.75
N SER A 520 -0.38 -18.24 8.63
CA SER A 520 -0.32 -19.43 9.49
C SER A 520 -0.33 -20.73 8.70
N LEU A 521 -0.99 -20.77 7.52
CA LEU A 521 -0.92 -21.92 6.60
C LEU A 521 0.52 -22.17 6.12
N ARG A 522 1.28 -21.10 5.87
CA ARG A 522 2.69 -21.21 5.53
C ARG A 522 3.53 -21.67 6.74
N HIS A 523 3.14 -21.34 7.97
CA HIS A 523 3.77 -21.91 9.18
C HIS A 523 3.48 -23.41 9.29
N ASN A 524 2.25 -23.85 9.01
CA ASN A 524 1.93 -25.28 8.91
C ASN A 524 2.79 -25.99 7.87
N TYR A 525 2.95 -25.40 6.67
CA TYR A 525 3.82 -25.92 5.61
C TYR A 525 5.28 -26.05 6.09
N ALA A 526 5.83 -24.98 6.71
CA ALA A 526 7.19 -25.00 7.22
C ALA A 526 7.41 -26.03 8.34
N THR A 527 6.41 -26.18 9.24
CA THR A 527 6.42 -27.19 10.32
C THR A 527 6.39 -28.60 9.76
N ALA A 528 5.53 -28.88 8.76
CA ALA A 528 5.45 -30.20 8.13
C ALA A 528 6.77 -30.59 7.45
N LEU A 529 7.42 -29.67 6.72
CA LEU A 529 8.76 -29.88 6.18
C LEU A 529 9.81 -30.10 7.28
N GLY A 530 9.65 -29.44 8.44
CA GLY A 530 10.53 -29.64 9.59
C GLY A 530 10.40 -31.02 10.20
N SER A 531 9.17 -31.49 10.41
CA SER A 531 8.86 -32.81 10.97
C SER A 531 9.21 -33.96 10.04
N GLY A 532 9.32 -33.71 8.74
CA GLY A 532 9.68 -34.70 7.73
C GLY A 532 11.18 -34.79 7.45
N ASP A 533 12.03 -34.25 8.30
CA ASP A 533 13.51 -34.23 8.18
C ASP A 533 14.05 -33.68 6.85
N VAL A 534 13.28 -32.81 6.21
CA VAL A 534 13.68 -32.17 4.96
C VAL A 534 14.94 -31.31 5.19
N PRO A 535 16.00 -31.42 4.37
CA PRO A 535 17.21 -30.62 4.54
C PRO A 535 16.94 -29.12 4.56
N THR A 536 17.68 -28.37 5.40
CA THR A 536 17.48 -26.91 5.60
C THR A 536 17.60 -26.11 4.30
N ALA A 537 18.49 -26.52 3.39
CA ALA A 537 18.65 -25.89 2.08
C ALA A 537 17.37 -26.05 1.23
N ILE A 538 16.78 -27.24 1.20
CA ILE A 538 15.52 -27.54 0.50
C ILE A 538 14.36 -26.78 1.14
N LYS A 539 14.25 -26.78 2.48
CA LYS A 539 13.25 -25.95 3.20
C LYS A 539 13.36 -24.47 2.82
N SER A 540 14.59 -23.96 2.79
CA SER A 540 14.84 -22.56 2.42
C SER A 540 14.44 -22.29 0.97
N GLN A 541 14.71 -23.21 0.05
CA GLN A 541 14.30 -23.11 -1.35
C GLN A 541 12.78 -23.11 -1.49
N LEU A 542 12.09 -24.06 -0.91
CA LEU A 542 10.62 -24.18 -0.96
C LEU A 542 9.92 -22.97 -0.33
N LEU A 543 10.47 -22.45 0.76
CA LEU A 543 9.94 -21.27 1.44
C LEU A 543 10.37 -19.94 0.79
N GLY A 544 11.32 -19.92 -0.14
CA GLY A 544 11.86 -18.67 -0.71
C GLY A 544 12.57 -17.83 0.35
N HIS A 545 13.41 -18.47 1.15
CA HIS A 545 14.34 -17.86 2.09
C HIS A 545 15.75 -17.88 1.50
N SER A 546 16.65 -17.04 2.03
CA SER A 546 18.07 -17.09 1.68
C SER A 546 18.64 -18.48 1.99
N ARG A 547 19.33 -19.07 1.03
CA ARG A 547 20.03 -20.35 1.19
C ARG A 547 21.42 -20.07 1.74
N GLY A 548 21.74 -20.61 2.91
CA GLY A 548 23.05 -20.51 3.51
C GLY A 548 23.48 -19.13 4.02
N SER A 549 24.51 -19.12 4.85
CA SER A 549 25.11 -17.92 5.42
C SER A 549 26.36 -17.44 4.66
N SER A 550 27.01 -18.33 3.91
CA SER A 550 28.25 -18.02 3.20
C SER A 550 28.02 -17.40 1.82
N MET A 551 28.98 -16.59 1.38
CA MET A 551 29.00 -16.00 0.02
C MET A 551 29.09 -17.08 -1.06
N VAL A 552 29.75 -18.20 -0.78
CA VAL A 552 29.94 -19.32 -1.70
C VAL A 552 28.61 -20.05 -1.93
N GLU A 553 27.89 -20.40 -0.83
CA GLU A 553 26.56 -21.02 -0.93
C GLU A 553 25.59 -20.15 -1.70
N LYS A 554 25.58 -18.81 -1.45
CA LYS A 554 24.69 -17.87 -2.14
C LYS A 554 24.99 -17.74 -3.64
N ARG A 555 26.22 -17.94 -4.07
CA ARG A 555 26.66 -17.66 -5.46
C ARG A 555 26.65 -18.90 -6.35
N TYR A 556 26.91 -20.09 -5.79
CA TYR A 556 27.10 -21.31 -6.55
C TYR A 556 25.98 -22.36 -6.37
N ASP A 557 25.17 -22.26 -5.31
CA ASP A 557 24.04 -23.16 -5.11
C ASP A 557 22.85 -22.75 -6.00
N LYS A 558 22.69 -23.46 -7.13
CA LYS A 558 21.54 -23.30 -8.03
C LYS A 558 20.24 -23.90 -7.46
N GLY A 559 20.35 -24.63 -6.32
CA GLY A 559 19.24 -25.33 -5.70
C GLY A 559 18.89 -26.66 -6.38
N ALA A 560 18.02 -27.42 -5.75
CA ALA A 560 17.52 -28.68 -6.29
C ALA A 560 16.60 -28.41 -7.51
N SER A 561 16.64 -29.34 -8.48
CA SER A 561 15.70 -29.36 -9.60
C SER A 561 14.26 -29.55 -9.13
N VAL A 562 13.30 -29.34 -10.03
CA VAL A 562 11.87 -29.60 -9.73
C VAL A 562 11.68 -31.03 -9.28
N GLU A 563 12.31 -31.99 -9.96
CA GLU A 563 12.25 -33.43 -9.67
C GLU A 563 12.86 -33.76 -8.31
N GLY A 564 14.01 -33.15 -7.97
CA GLY A 564 14.65 -33.32 -6.67
C GLY A 564 13.85 -32.72 -5.49
N LEU A 565 12.87 -31.87 -5.78
CA LEU A 565 11.97 -31.34 -4.75
C LEU A 565 10.72 -32.21 -4.53
N VAL A 566 10.32 -33.05 -5.51
CA VAL A 566 9.10 -33.86 -5.45
C VAL A 566 9.08 -34.82 -4.27
N GLU A 567 10.19 -35.49 -3.99
CA GLU A 567 10.29 -36.48 -2.90
C GLU A 567 9.99 -35.87 -1.53
N HIS A 568 10.33 -34.60 -1.35
CA HIS A 568 10.13 -33.87 -0.10
C HIS A 568 8.67 -33.42 0.11
N LEU A 569 7.84 -33.40 -0.95
CA LEU A 569 6.42 -33.05 -0.81
C LEU A 569 5.61 -34.12 -0.08
N GLY A 570 6.06 -35.38 -0.10
CA GLY A 570 5.42 -36.48 0.62
C GLY A 570 5.37 -36.31 2.14
N THR A 571 6.19 -35.40 2.69
CA THR A 571 6.17 -35.02 4.12
C THR A 571 5.00 -34.13 4.49
N LEU A 572 4.36 -33.47 3.51
CA LEU A 572 3.24 -32.57 3.72
C LEU A 572 1.95 -33.36 3.93
N ARG A 573 1.80 -33.89 5.13
CA ARG A 573 0.60 -34.62 5.54
C ARG A 573 -0.14 -33.82 6.59
N TYR A 574 -1.44 -33.65 6.36
CA TYR A 574 -2.33 -32.90 7.25
C TYR A 574 -3.58 -33.75 7.49
N ASP A 575 -4.04 -33.73 8.74
CA ASP A 575 -5.34 -34.30 9.08
C ASP A 575 -6.43 -33.30 8.68
N LEU A 576 -6.97 -33.50 7.49
CA LEU A 576 -8.00 -32.64 6.91
C LEU A 576 -9.30 -33.44 6.75
N PRO A 577 -10.47 -32.80 6.85
CA PRO A 577 -11.71 -33.41 6.44
C PRO A 577 -11.65 -33.78 4.96
N GLN A 578 -12.56 -34.64 4.53
CA GLN A 578 -12.67 -35.00 3.12
C GLN A 578 -12.93 -33.73 2.29
N ILE A 579 -12.06 -33.49 1.30
CA ILE A 579 -12.18 -32.36 0.38
C ILE A 579 -12.61 -32.90 -0.98
N ALA A 580 -13.74 -32.42 -1.48
CA ALA A 580 -14.23 -32.78 -2.80
C ALA A 580 -13.39 -32.13 -3.90
N THR A 581 -13.27 -32.82 -5.04
CA THR A 581 -12.63 -32.27 -6.25
C THR A 581 -13.33 -30.98 -6.67
N PHE A 582 -12.52 -29.99 -7.09
CA PHE A 582 -13.04 -28.70 -7.53
C PHE A 582 -13.92 -28.81 -8.77
N ASP A 583 -15.09 -28.21 -8.72
CA ASP A 583 -16.00 -28.11 -9.86
C ASP A 583 -15.56 -26.96 -10.76
N CYS A 584 -14.88 -27.29 -11.88
CA CYS A 584 -14.32 -26.31 -12.80
C CYS A 584 -15.42 -25.50 -13.52
N GLU A 585 -16.54 -26.11 -13.87
CA GLU A 585 -17.64 -25.40 -14.56
C GLU A 585 -18.26 -24.37 -13.64
N ALA A 586 -18.62 -24.77 -12.42
CA ALA A 586 -19.12 -23.85 -11.40
C ALA A 586 -18.09 -22.77 -11.04
N GLY A 587 -16.79 -23.10 -11.06
CA GLY A 587 -15.72 -22.16 -10.83
C GLY A 587 -15.64 -21.06 -11.90
N ILE A 588 -15.68 -21.43 -13.18
CA ILE A 588 -15.70 -20.48 -14.29
C ILE A 588 -16.96 -19.61 -14.28
N GLU A 589 -18.12 -20.20 -13.97
CA GLU A 589 -19.35 -19.44 -13.81
C GLU A 589 -19.26 -18.42 -12.67
N ALA A 590 -18.71 -18.82 -11.51
CA ALA A 590 -18.52 -17.90 -10.39
C ALA A 590 -17.53 -16.76 -10.69
N ILE A 591 -16.52 -16.99 -11.54
CA ILE A 591 -15.62 -15.94 -12.05
C ILE A 591 -16.41 -14.99 -12.95
N LYS A 592 -17.18 -15.53 -13.90
CA LYS A 592 -18.00 -14.74 -14.80
C LYS A 592 -18.99 -13.87 -14.02
N ASP A 593 -19.72 -14.45 -13.07
CA ASP A 593 -20.61 -13.71 -12.17
C ASP A 593 -19.86 -12.59 -11.43
N ALA A 594 -18.63 -12.87 -10.97
CA ALA A 594 -17.82 -11.89 -10.27
C ALA A 594 -17.35 -10.74 -11.17
N ILE A 595 -17.07 -11.02 -12.44
CA ILE A 595 -16.64 -10.02 -13.42
C ILE A 595 -17.86 -9.26 -13.93
N ASP A 596 -18.96 -9.95 -14.24
CA ASP A 596 -20.21 -9.35 -14.76
C ASP A 596 -20.90 -8.46 -13.71
N LEU A 597 -20.90 -8.85 -12.43
CA LEU A 597 -21.33 -7.99 -11.34
C LEU A 597 -20.51 -6.70 -11.27
N LYS A 598 -19.23 -6.77 -11.61
CA LYS A 598 -18.34 -5.60 -11.69
C LYS A 598 -18.55 -4.75 -12.95
N ALA A 599 -18.99 -5.35 -14.03
CA ALA A 599 -19.30 -4.64 -15.28
C ALA A 599 -20.68 -3.95 -15.26
N ARG A 600 -21.57 -4.38 -14.34
CA ARG A 600 -22.91 -3.79 -14.17
C ARG A 600 -22.92 -2.67 -13.12
N HIS A 601 -21.82 -2.46 -12.42
CA HIS A 601 -21.61 -1.45 -11.38
C HIS A 601 -20.38 -0.59 -11.67
#